data_b060c3c6a85c182032bebf6dbd4b78ba
#
_entry.id   b060c3c6a85c182032bebf6dbd4b78ba
#
_cell.length_a   1.000
_cell.length_b   1.000
_cell.length_c   1.000
_cell.angle_alpha   90.00
_cell.angle_beta   90.00
_cell.angle_gamma   90.00
#
_symmetry.space_group_name_H-M   'P 1'
#
loop_
_entity.id
_entity.type
_entity.pdbx_description
1 polymer ?
#
loop_
_entity_poly.entity_id
_entity_poly.type
_entity_poly.pdbx_seq_one_letter_code
_entity_poly.pdbx_strand_id
1 'polypeptide(L)'
;MNKHTSPTFRAMILLMMVSFMGLSANASSKPAKQYIISELGAVGDGLTVNTLVIQAAIDKCSAEGGGVIVVPNGKFLTGAIFLKQGVNLNIEKGGILKGSVNQSDYPQINTRWEGEERIWTSALINIIDVTNVKIDGEGTIDGSGTEWPGFGSRSRQPLTQVAIDSLRKMPRLGRPRLICFQNCTNVQISDLNLLNQSVWCLHILYCKDVLVKNLTIRAAHNIPSSDGIDVDSSNKITITGCFIDVNDDCISIKSGKNASGLLVNRPSENIRVTKCRFGYGHGGVAMGSETSGGIRNVIISNCEVDSGNWAPIRFKTQPSRSGVVENIVYRNIRIKDAKQAFEFNMEWRMVPPIAPPAEVLPVVRNIRFINVSGNVAYLGVIHGLKDSPITDVKFIRCKVSAQKGLTVDNVRNIDYSGLLAEVKEGKKIINK
;
A
#
# COMPACT_ATOMS: atom_id res chain seq x y z
N MET A 1 26.16 -62.89 62.40
CA MET A 1 27.11 -63.86 61.82
C MET A 1 27.17 -63.55 60.30
N ASN A 2 28.37 -63.35 59.85
CA ASN A 2 28.91 -63.39 58.48
C ASN A 2 28.19 -62.60 57.37
N LYS A 3 28.74 -61.43 56.98
CA LYS A 3 29.83 -61.13 56.02
C LYS A 3 29.59 -61.72 54.62
N HIS A 4 29.36 -60.93 53.62
CA HIS A 4 30.39 -60.82 52.57
C HIS A 4 30.15 -59.56 51.69
N THR A 5 31.24 -58.92 51.42
CA THR A 5 31.57 -57.65 50.76
C THR A 5 31.53 -57.82 49.26
N SER A 6 31.07 -56.77 48.59
CA SER A 6 31.39 -56.12 47.27
C SER A 6 32.37 -56.82 46.29
N PRO A 7 32.48 -56.39 45.03
CA PRO A 7 33.12 -55.13 44.72
C PRO A 7 32.48 -54.33 43.57
N THR A 8 32.76 -53.04 43.64
CA THR A 8 32.57 -51.98 42.68
C THR A 8 33.12 -52.26 41.28
N PHE A 9 32.28 -52.13 40.25
CA PHE A 9 32.72 -51.98 38.87
C PHE A 9 32.57 -50.50 38.46
N ARG A 10 33.74 -49.78 38.39
CA ARG A 10 33.84 -48.50 37.75
C ARG A 10 33.89 -48.69 36.24
N ALA A 11 32.81 -48.40 35.53
CA ALA A 11 32.82 -48.25 34.08
C ALA A 11 33.23 -46.83 33.74
N MET A 12 34.37 -46.71 33.13
CA MET A 12 34.97 -45.47 32.62
C MET A 12 34.35 -45.20 31.23
N ILE A 13 33.36 -44.28 31.16
CA ILE A 13 32.79 -43.85 29.87
C ILE A 13 33.77 -42.83 29.29
N LEU A 14 34.46 -43.22 28.22
CA LEU A 14 35.31 -42.40 27.38
C LEU A 14 34.42 -41.58 26.47
N LEU A 15 34.24 -40.28 26.76
CA LEU A 15 33.48 -39.35 25.97
C LEU A 15 34.33 -38.93 24.75
N MET A 16 34.12 -39.56 23.61
CA MET A 16 34.63 -39.07 22.29
C MET A 16 33.86 -37.81 21.91
N MET A 17 34.45 -36.63 22.17
CA MET A 17 34.05 -35.40 21.51
C MET A 17 34.46 -35.45 20.03
N VAL A 18 33.51 -35.81 19.17
CA VAL A 18 33.66 -35.57 17.73
C VAL A 18 33.35 -34.10 17.47
N SER A 19 34.39 -33.30 17.33
CA SER A 19 34.26 -31.91 16.85
C SER A 19 33.80 -31.92 15.40
N PHE A 20 32.47 -31.74 15.20
CA PHE A 20 31.95 -31.36 13.88
C PHE A 20 32.39 -29.89 13.63
N MET A 21 33.56 -29.70 13.03
CA MET A 21 33.86 -28.48 12.32
C MET A 21 32.91 -28.41 11.12
N GLY A 22 31.76 -27.75 11.31
CA GLY A 22 30.89 -27.34 10.22
C GLY A 22 31.67 -26.36 9.34
N LEU A 23 32.22 -26.82 8.22
CA LEU A 23 32.59 -25.94 7.14
C LEU A 23 31.31 -25.25 6.67
N SER A 24 31.07 -24.05 7.19
CA SER A 24 30.20 -23.09 6.52
C SER A 24 30.88 -22.72 5.22
N ALA A 25 30.57 -23.45 4.17
CA ALA A 25 30.91 -23.03 2.83
C ALA A 25 30.17 -21.72 2.58
N ASN A 26 30.85 -20.60 2.75
CA ASN A 26 30.46 -19.33 2.15
C ASN A 26 30.45 -19.58 0.64
N ALA A 27 29.31 -20.00 0.11
CA ALA A 27 29.08 -19.99 -1.31
C ALA A 27 29.17 -18.51 -1.73
N SER A 28 30.32 -18.09 -2.21
CA SER A 28 30.47 -16.83 -2.94
C SER A 28 29.54 -16.92 -4.14
N SER A 29 28.34 -16.37 -4.00
CA SER A 29 27.39 -16.29 -5.11
C SER A 29 28.05 -15.45 -6.19
N LYS A 30 28.23 -16.00 -7.38
CA LYS A 30 28.64 -15.22 -8.54
C LYS A 30 27.74 -14.00 -8.65
N PRO A 31 28.28 -12.80 -8.96
CA PRO A 31 27.46 -11.64 -9.16
C PRO A 31 26.38 -11.94 -10.21
N ALA A 32 25.16 -11.51 -9.94
CA ALA A 32 24.04 -11.74 -10.87
C ALA A 32 24.37 -11.11 -12.23
N LYS A 33 24.05 -11.81 -13.31
CA LYS A 33 24.26 -11.32 -14.67
C LYS A 33 23.46 -10.04 -14.89
N GLN A 34 24.09 -9.03 -15.44
CA GLN A 34 23.47 -7.73 -15.72
C GLN A 34 23.12 -7.61 -17.22
N TYR A 35 22.01 -6.96 -17.49
CA TYR A 35 21.49 -6.66 -18.81
C TYR A 35 21.20 -5.15 -18.86
N ILE A 36 22.19 -4.38 -19.32
CA ILE A 36 22.11 -2.92 -19.38
C ILE A 36 21.31 -2.55 -20.61
N ILE A 37 20.14 -1.91 -20.42
CA ILE A 37 19.18 -1.69 -21.50
C ILE A 37 19.74 -0.83 -22.64
N SER A 38 20.62 0.12 -22.36
CA SER A 38 21.26 0.96 -23.38
C SER A 38 22.23 0.16 -24.27
N GLU A 39 22.91 -0.84 -23.74
CA GLU A 39 23.77 -1.74 -24.50
C GLU A 39 22.95 -2.72 -25.37
N LEU A 40 21.67 -2.89 -25.04
CA LEU A 40 20.73 -3.73 -25.77
C LEU A 40 19.87 -2.93 -26.76
N GLY A 41 20.17 -1.65 -26.95
CA GLY A 41 19.55 -0.80 -27.96
C GLY A 41 18.49 0.16 -27.46
N ALA A 42 18.27 0.27 -26.13
CA ALA A 42 17.37 1.28 -25.59
C ALA A 42 18.02 2.69 -25.66
N VAL A 43 17.25 3.69 -26.06
CA VAL A 43 17.70 5.07 -26.23
C VAL A 43 17.21 5.93 -25.08
N GLY A 44 18.14 6.52 -24.34
CA GLY A 44 17.87 7.31 -23.13
C GLY A 44 17.62 8.80 -23.38
N ASP A 45 16.95 9.18 -24.46
CA ASP A 45 16.69 10.57 -24.90
C ASP A 45 15.38 11.17 -24.34
N GLY A 46 14.54 10.34 -23.72
CA GLY A 46 13.22 10.72 -23.20
C GLY A 46 12.12 10.85 -24.26
N LEU A 47 12.41 10.52 -25.51
CA LEU A 47 11.51 10.67 -26.67
C LEU A 47 11.25 9.32 -27.36
N THR A 48 12.29 8.53 -27.55
CA THR A 48 12.22 7.23 -28.21
C THR A 48 11.49 6.23 -27.31
N VAL A 49 10.44 5.58 -27.84
CA VAL A 49 9.70 4.54 -27.10
C VAL A 49 10.50 3.24 -27.09
N ASN A 50 10.91 2.79 -25.91
CA ASN A 50 11.79 1.64 -25.71
C ASN A 50 11.06 0.37 -25.26
N THR A 51 9.74 0.32 -25.25
CA THR A 51 8.94 -0.76 -24.66
C THR A 51 9.38 -2.13 -25.17
N LEU A 52 9.49 -2.29 -26.49
CA LEU A 52 9.87 -3.58 -27.09
C LEU A 52 11.31 -3.98 -26.76
N VAL A 53 12.23 -3.01 -26.75
CA VAL A 53 13.66 -3.26 -26.44
C VAL A 53 13.81 -3.68 -24.97
N ILE A 54 13.16 -2.97 -24.04
CA ILE A 54 13.22 -3.29 -22.62
C ILE A 54 12.54 -4.64 -22.36
N GLN A 55 11.38 -4.91 -22.99
CA GLN A 55 10.71 -6.20 -22.84
C GLN A 55 11.56 -7.35 -23.38
N ALA A 56 12.20 -7.17 -24.53
CA ALA A 56 13.11 -8.18 -25.09
C ALA A 56 14.32 -8.46 -24.17
N ALA A 57 14.86 -7.43 -23.51
CA ALA A 57 15.90 -7.59 -22.50
C ALA A 57 15.42 -8.41 -21.29
N ILE A 58 14.21 -8.13 -20.80
CA ILE A 58 13.57 -8.90 -19.71
C ILE A 58 13.36 -10.36 -20.12
N ASP A 59 12.86 -10.59 -21.32
CA ASP A 59 12.59 -11.93 -21.87
C ASP A 59 13.87 -12.75 -22.01
N LYS A 60 14.92 -12.13 -22.54
CA LYS A 60 16.26 -12.73 -22.64
C LYS A 60 16.83 -13.05 -21.26
N CYS A 61 16.78 -12.12 -20.32
CA CYS A 61 17.27 -12.33 -18.96
C CYS A 61 16.58 -13.52 -18.30
N SER A 62 15.25 -13.62 -18.40
CA SER A 62 14.48 -14.74 -17.84
C SER A 62 14.84 -16.08 -18.53
N ALA A 63 14.95 -16.11 -19.86
CA ALA A 63 15.28 -17.30 -20.63
C ALA A 63 16.70 -17.81 -20.33
N GLU A 64 17.62 -16.93 -19.98
CA GLU A 64 19.00 -17.26 -19.62
C GLU A 64 19.20 -17.63 -18.13
N GLY A 65 18.10 -17.83 -17.38
CA GLY A 65 18.12 -18.27 -15.99
C GLY A 65 18.03 -17.14 -14.97
N GLY A 66 17.78 -15.91 -15.40
CA GLY A 66 17.59 -14.76 -14.54
C GLY A 66 18.80 -13.84 -14.46
N GLY A 67 18.62 -12.73 -13.76
CA GLY A 67 19.63 -11.68 -13.62
C GLY A 67 19.02 -10.35 -13.21
N VAL A 68 19.69 -9.27 -13.59
CA VAL A 68 19.28 -7.90 -13.28
C VAL A 68 19.19 -7.09 -14.57
N ILE A 69 18.02 -6.56 -14.84
CA ILE A 69 17.84 -5.49 -15.84
C ILE A 69 18.32 -4.19 -15.22
N VAL A 70 19.27 -3.54 -15.86
CA VAL A 70 19.86 -2.29 -15.39
C VAL A 70 19.38 -1.15 -16.29
N VAL A 71 18.76 -0.14 -15.67
CA VAL A 71 18.42 1.14 -16.30
C VAL A 71 19.53 2.14 -15.93
N PRO A 72 20.45 2.44 -16.83
CA PRO A 72 21.55 3.34 -16.53
C PRO A 72 21.09 4.80 -16.57
N ASN A 73 22.05 5.72 -16.35
CA ASN A 73 21.78 7.16 -16.49
C ASN A 73 21.18 7.48 -17.87
N GLY A 74 20.08 8.21 -17.90
CA GLY A 74 19.31 8.57 -19.09
C GLY A 74 17.81 8.52 -18.84
N LYS A 75 17.00 9.01 -19.77
CA LYS A 75 15.54 9.01 -19.68
C LYS A 75 14.96 8.06 -20.73
N PHE A 76 14.44 6.93 -20.31
CA PHE A 76 13.92 5.89 -21.19
C PHE A 76 12.39 5.91 -21.18
N LEU A 77 11.80 6.43 -22.27
CA LEU A 77 10.35 6.42 -22.46
C LEU A 77 9.88 5.02 -22.77
N THR A 78 8.85 4.54 -22.05
CA THR A 78 8.32 3.19 -22.26
C THR A 78 6.82 3.13 -21.98
N GLY A 79 6.11 2.21 -22.61
CA GLY A 79 4.80 1.72 -22.21
C GLY A 79 4.93 0.64 -21.15
N ALA A 80 3.90 -0.20 -21.01
CA ALA A 80 3.88 -1.27 -20.04
C ALA A 80 4.97 -2.31 -20.29
N ILE A 81 5.73 -2.64 -19.23
CA ILE A 81 6.70 -3.73 -19.20
C ILE A 81 6.29 -4.78 -18.15
N PHE A 82 6.68 -6.04 -18.40
CA PHE A 82 6.31 -7.18 -17.58
C PHE A 82 7.56 -7.91 -17.12
N LEU A 83 7.92 -7.78 -15.84
CA LEU A 83 9.01 -8.55 -15.26
C LEU A 83 8.63 -10.03 -15.15
N LYS A 84 9.58 -10.90 -15.40
CA LYS A 84 9.41 -12.35 -15.40
C LYS A 84 10.16 -13.02 -14.25
N GLN A 85 9.89 -14.31 -14.04
CA GLN A 85 10.56 -15.10 -13.02
C GLN A 85 12.09 -15.02 -13.17
N GLY A 86 12.78 -14.79 -12.04
CA GLY A 86 14.24 -14.68 -11.99
C GLY A 86 14.81 -13.32 -12.40
N VAL A 87 13.96 -12.36 -12.83
CA VAL A 87 14.40 -11.04 -13.29
C VAL A 87 14.22 -10.01 -12.19
N ASN A 88 15.31 -9.36 -11.81
CA ASN A 88 15.32 -8.17 -10.96
C ASN A 88 15.48 -6.90 -11.81
N LEU A 89 15.08 -5.76 -11.25
CA LEU A 89 15.22 -4.46 -11.90
C LEU A 89 16.02 -3.52 -11.01
N ASN A 90 17.09 -2.97 -11.54
CA ASN A 90 17.86 -1.91 -10.89
C ASN A 90 17.82 -0.64 -11.74
N ILE A 91 17.47 0.47 -11.12
CA ILE A 91 17.47 1.79 -11.78
C ILE A 91 18.58 2.62 -11.14
N GLU A 92 19.65 2.82 -11.89
CA GLU A 92 20.82 3.53 -11.38
C GLU A 92 20.51 5.02 -11.12
N LYS A 93 21.34 5.65 -10.35
CA LYS A 93 21.29 7.11 -10.12
C LYS A 93 21.33 7.88 -11.45
N GLY A 94 20.33 8.74 -11.67
CA GLY A 94 20.16 9.44 -12.94
C GLY A 94 19.42 8.65 -14.01
N GLY A 95 19.16 7.36 -13.81
CA GLY A 95 18.28 6.55 -14.65
C GLY A 95 16.80 6.88 -14.39
N ILE A 96 16.04 7.07 -15.46
CA ILE A 96 14.61 7.38 -15.41
C ILE A 96 13.84 6.47 -16.37
N LEU A 97 12.95 5.63 -15.84
CA LEU A 97 11.89 4.99 -16.63
C LEU A 97 10.69 5.95 -16.69
N LYS A 98 10.41 6.53 -17.86
CA LYS A 98 9.29 7.44 -18.05
C LYS A 98 8.15 6.73 -18.76
N GLY A 99 6.94 6.81 -18.19
CA GLY A 99 5.72 6.24 -18.77
C GLY A 99 5.25 7.02 -20.00
N SER A 100 4.92 6.31 -21.07
CA SER A 100 4.20 6.87 -22.21
C SER A 100 2.81 7.34 -21.78
N VAL A 101 2.31 8.38 -22.42
CA VAL A 101 0.92 8.87 -22.26
C VAL A 101 -0.03 8.35 -23.34
N ASN A 102 0.46 7.47 -24.19
CA ASN A 102 -0.34 6.81 -25.22
C ASN A 102 -1.01 5.56 -24.64
N GLN A 103 -2.34 5.55 -24.59
CA GLN A 103 -3.13 4.44 -24.05
C GLN A 103 -2.85 3.09 -24.72
N SER A 104 -2.50 3.08 -26.00
CA SER A 104 -2.20 1.84 -26.76
C SER A 104 -0.93 1.14 -26.29
N ASP A 105 -0.05 1.83 -25.54
CA ASP A 105 1.17 1.24 -24.99
C ASP A 105 0.93 0.45 -23.70
N TYR A 106 -0.35 0.34 -23.28
CA TYR A 106 -0.77 -0.34 -22.05
C TYR A 106 -1.84 -1.39 -22.37
N PRO A 107 -1.47 -2.64 -22.59
CA PRO A 107 -2.44 -3.71 -22.88
C PRO A 107 -3.40 -3.92 -21.71
N GLN A 108 -4.60 -4.39 -22.06
CA GLN A 108 -5.60 -4.78 -21.08
C GLN A 108 -5.26 -6.16 -20.51
N ILE A 109 -5.36 -6.31 -19.20
CA ILE A 109 -5.05 -7.55 -18.49
C ILE A 109 -6.15 -7.90 -17.49
N ASN A 110 -6.24 -9.18 -17.12
CA ASN A 110 -7.06 -9.59 -15.99
C ASN A 110 -6.41 -9.12 -14.68
N THR A 111 -7.12 -8.28 -13.95
CA THR A 111 -6.62 -7.72 -12.69
C THR A 111 -7.79 -7.25 -11.84
N ARG A 112 -7.50 -6.73 -10.66
CA ARG A 112 -8.48 -6.00 -9.84
C ARG A 112 -8.30 -4.50 -10.03
N TRP A 113 -9.42 -3.80 -10.24
CA TRP A 113 -9.44 -2.34 -10.22
C TRP A 113 -10.58 -1.83 -9.32
N GLU A 114 -10.26 -0.90 -8.42
CA GLU A 114 -11.21 -0.36 -7.42
C GLU A 114 -12.01 -1.46 -6.70
N GLY A 115 -11.34 -2.57 -6.34
CA GLY A 115 -11.92 -3.67 -5.58
C GLY A 115 -12.75 -4.68 -6.36
N GLU A 116 -12.84 -4.57 -7.69
CA GLU A 116 -13.56 -5.51 -8.56
C GLU A 116 -12.62 -6.23 -9.53
N GLU A 117 -12.78 -7.55 -9.65
CA GLU A 117 -12.09 -8.35 -10.65
C GLU A 117 -12.61 -7.99 -12.05
N ARG A 118 -11.68 -7.61 -12.93
CA ARG A 118 -12.03 -7.18 -14.28
C ARG A 118 -10.84 -7.13 -15.23
N ILE A 119 -11.11 -7.03 -16.51
CA ILE A 119 -10.12 -6.63 -17.51
C ILE A 119 -9.89 -5.12 -17.35
N TRP A 120 -8.63 -4.74 -17.19
CA TRP A 120 -8.25 -3.34 -16.99
C TRP A 120 -6.85 -3.04 -17.52
N THR A 121 -6.56 -1.76 -17.70
CA THR A 121 -5.26 -1.24 -18.15
C THR A 121 -4.13 -1.76 -17.24
N SER A 122 -3.09 -2.33 -17.84
CA SER A 122 -1.87 -2.74 -17.13
C SER A 122 -1.17 -1.54 -16.48
N ALA A 123 -0.31 -1.79 -15.51
CA ALA A 123 0.57 -0.80 -14.95
C ALA A 123 1.74 -0.47 -15.91
N LEU A 124 2.51 0.57 -15.62
CA LEU A 124 3.77 0.81 -16.32
C LEU A 124 4.74 -0.35 -16.08
N ILE A 125 4.88 -0.79 -14.82
CA ILE A 125 5.66 -1.98 -14.46
C ILE A 125 4.75 -3.02 -13.85
N ASN A 126 4.69 -4.20 -14.45
CA ASN A 126 3.86 -5.31 -14.01
C ASN A 126 4.72 -6.49 -13.58
N ILE A 127 4.40 -7.06 -12.43
CA ILE A 127 4.97 -8.28 -11.90
C ILE A 127 3.81 -9.20 -11.52
N ILE A 128 3.62 -10.28 -12.28
CA ILE A 128 2.43 -11.14 -12.14
C ILE A 128 2.89 -12.59 -11.99
N ASP A 129 2.38 -13.29 -10.96
CA ASP A 129 2.64 -14.70 -10.69
C ASP A 129 4.14 -15.03 -10.52
N VAL A 130 4.92 -14.13 -9.92
CA VAL A 130 6.37 -14.25 -9.78
C VAL A 130 6.79 -14.32 -8.32
N THR A 131 7.88 -15.03 -8.05
CA THR A 131 8.48 -15.12 -6.71
C THR A 131 9.92 -14.63 -6.70
N ASN A 132 10.37 -14.10 -5.53
CA ASN A 132 11.76 -13.67 -5.31
C ASN A 132 12.22 -12.58 -6.28
N VAL A 133 11.45 -11.48 -6.37
CA VAL A 133 11.77 -10.31 -7.21
C VAL A 133 12.26 -9.16 -6.37
N LYS A 134 13.29 -8.49 -6.87
CA LYS A 134 13.81 -7.26 -6.30
C LYS A 134 13.77 -6.14 -7.33
N ILE A 135 13.26 -4.98 -6.91
CA ILE A 135 13.31 -3.73 -7.66
C ILE A 135 14.01 -2.71 -6.79
N ASP A 136 15.14 -2.17 -7.24
CA ASP A 136 15.91 -1.22 -6.43
C ASP A 136 16.71 -0.21 -7.25
N GLY A 137 17.52 0.58 -6.56
CA GLY A 137 18.43 1.57 -7.12
C GLY A 137 18.18 2.96 -6.55
N GLU A 138 18.85 3.96 -7.12
CA GLU A 138 18.72 5.37 -6.73
C GLU A 138 18.03 6.22 -7.81
N GLY A 139 17.48 5.56 -8.83
CA GLY A 139 16.84 6.20 -9.97
C GLY A 139 15.37 6.52 -9.76
N THR A 140 14.69 6.76 -10.88
CA THR A 140 13.32 7.27 -10.89
C THR A 140 12.42 6.45 -11.81
N ILE A 141 11.18 6.24 -11.38
CA ILE A 141 10.07 5.78 -12.21
C ILE A 141 9.05 6.93 -12.26
N ASP A 142 8.82 7.50 -13.44
CA ASP A 142 7.95 8.65 -13.68
C ASP A 142 6.72 8.21 -14.48
N GLY A 143 5.53 8.36 -13.91
CA GLY A 143 4.26 7.94 -14.54
C GLY A 143 3.68 8.97 -15.51
N SER A 144 4.32 10.10 -15.75
CA SER A 144 3.82 11.19 -16.62
C SER A 144 2.38 11.65 -16.29
N GLY A 145 1.96 11.56 -15.02
CA GLY A 145 0.57 11.70 -14.61
C GLY A 145 -0.09 13.02 -15.00
N THR A 146 0.66 14.12 -14.96
CA THR A 146 0.17 15.45 -15.36
C THR A 146 0.04 15.62 -16.88
N GLU A 147 0.67 14.75 -17.64
CA GLU A 147 0.68 14.79 -19.11
C GLU A 147 -0.47 13.94 -19.71
N TRP A 148 -1.16 13.11 -18.91
CA TRP A 148 -2.24 12.23 -19.37
C TRP A 148 -3.43 13.02 -19.92
N PRO A 149 -3.99 12.61 -21.10
CA PRO A 149 -5.17 13.25 -21.67
C PRO A 149 -6.35 13.30 -20.71
N GLY A 150 -7.06 14.43 -20.65
CA GLY A 150 -8.20 14.61 -19.73
C GLY A 150 -7.81 14.94 -18.30
N PHE A 151 -6.51 15.03 -17.99
CA PHE A 151 -6.04 15.60 -16.74
C PHE A 151 -6.39 17.10 -16.69
N GLY A 152 -7.03 17.53 -15.60
CA GLY A 152 -7.45 18.95 -15.42
C GLY A 152 -8.79 19.33 -16.07
N SER A 153 -9.39 18.49 -16.91
CA SER A 153 -10.67 18.80 -17.57
C SER A 153 -11.91 18.47 -16.75
N ARG A 154 -11.79 17.95 -15.54
CA ARG A 154 -12.95 17.76 -14.65
C ARG A 154 -13.41 19.13 -14.15
N SER A 155 -14.35 19.72 -14.85
CA SER A 155 -15.18 20.82 -14.35
C SER A 155 -15.73 20.40 -12.98
N ARG A 156 -15.56 21.24 -11.95
CA ARG A 156 -16.16 21.06 -10.63
C ARG A 156 -17.69 21.28 -10.65
N GLN A 157 -18.27 21.48 -11.82
CA GLN A 157 -19.73 21.61 -11.94
C GLN A 157 -20.39 20.23 -11.75
N PRO A 158 -21.51 20.18 -11.01
CA PRO A 158 -22.27 18.96 -10.88
C PRO A 158 -22.69 18.47 -12.27
N LEU A 159 -22.30 17.25 -12.62
CA LEU A 159 -22.72 16.62 -13.87
C LEU A 159 -24.24 16.41 -13.84
N THR A 160 -24.92 16.74 -14.94
CA THR A 160 -26.32 16.37 -15.12
C THR A 160 -26.46 14.84 -15.18
N GLN A 161 -27.63 14.30 -14.84
CA GLN A 161 -27.87 12.86 -14.91
C GLN A 161 -27.61 12.30 -16.33
N VAL A 162 -27.96 13.06 -17.36
CA VAL A 162 -27.67 12.72 -18.77
C VAL A 162 -26.16 12.62 -19.04
N ALA A 163 -25.36 13.54 -18.51
CA ALA A 163 -23.91 13.48 -18.64
C ALA A 163 -23.31 12.27 -17.89
N ILE A 164 -23.83 11.94 -16.72
CA ILE A 164 -23.44 10.76 -15.96
C ILE A 164 -23.74 9.49 -16.75
N ASP A 165 -24.92 9.38 -17.33
CA ASP A 165 -25.35 8.19 -18.09
C ASP A 165 -24.58 8.04 -19.42
N SER A 166 -24.23 9.16 -20.06
CA SER A 166 -23.36 9.18 -21.23
C SER A 166 -21.94 8.74 -20.90
N LEU A 167 -21.37 9.22 -19.81
CA LEU A 167 -20.04 8.81 -19.32
C LEU A 167 -19.99 7.32 -18.92
N ARG A 168 -21.10 6.75 -18.45
CA ARG A 168 -21.22 5.31 -18.13
C ARG A 168 -21.16 4.41 -19.37
N LYS A 169 -21.63 4.90 -20.52
CA LYS A 169 -21.63 4.15 -21.79
C LYS A 169 -20.28 4.21 -22.51
N MET A 170 -19.41 5.16 -22.16
CA MET A 170 -18.09 5.23 -22.76
C MET A 170 -17.17 4.16 -22.15
N PRO A 171 -16.36 3.45 -22.97
CA PRO A 171 -15.30 2.61 -22.44
C PRO A 171 -14.43 3.46 -21.53
N ARG A 172 -14.38 3.13 -20.24
CA ARG A 172 -13.45 3.79 -19.32
C ARG A 172 -12.05 3.29 -19.66
N LEU A 173 -11.35 4.00 -20.52
CA LEU A 173 -9.91 3.83 -20.68
C LEU A 173 -9.26 4.28 -19.37
N GLY A 174 -8.80 3.32 -18.57
CA GLY A 174 -8.18 3.58 -17.29
C GLY A 174 -6.77 4.12 -17.48
N ARG A 175 -6.39 5.13 -16.73
CA ARG A 175 -4.99 5.51 -16.60
C ARG A 175 -4.20 4.36 -15.95
N PRO A 176 -2.95 4.10 -16.36
CA PRO A 176 -2.15 3.01 -15.79
C PRO A 176 -1.73 3.33 -14.35
N ARG A 177 -1.72 2.32 -13.50
CA ARG A 177 -0.95 2.35 -12.24
C ARG A 177 0.53 2.46 -12.55
N LEU A 178 1.34 2.98 -11.63
CA LEU A 178 2.78 3.06 -11.88
C LEU A 178 3.42 1.67 -11.78
N ILE A 179 3.17 0.95 -10.69
CA ILE A 179 3.70 -0.41 -10.47
C ILE A 179 2.56 -1.29 -9.94
N CYS A 180 2.46 -2.51 -10.43
CA CYS A 180 1.54 -3.52 -9.90
C CYS A 180 2.26 -4.85 -9.64
N PHE A 181 2.22 -5.29 -8.38
CA PHE A 181 2.53 -6.66 -7.98
C PHE A 181 1.22 -7.41 -7.87
N GLN A 182 1.05 -8.47 -8.64
CA GLN A 182 -0.15 -9.29 -8.60
C GLN A 182 0.20 -10.75 -8.38
N ASN A 183 -0.35 -11.35 -7.33
CA ASN A 183 -0.13 -12.76 -6.98
C ASN A 183 1.35 -13.15 -6.80
N CYS A 184 2.14 -12.26 -6.18
CA CYS A 184 3.57 -12.44 -6.01
C CYS A 184 3.93 -12.83 -4.57
N THR A 185 5.07 -13.52 -4.40
CA THR A 185 5.60 -13.87 -3.09
C THR A 185 7.07 -13.50 -2.98
N ASN A 186 7.48 -12.97 -1.81
CA ASN A 186 8.84 -12.54 -1.53
C ASN A 186 9.33 -11.49 -2.51
N VAL A 187 8.67 -10.33 -2.50
CA VAL A 187 9.00 -9.18 -3.35
C VAL A 187 9.59 -8.07 -2.51
N GLN A 188 10.64 -7.45 -2.99
CA GLN A 188 11.23 -6.26 -2.41
C GLN A 188 11.25 -5.12 -3.41
N ILE A 189 10.84 -3.92 -2.96
CA ILE A 189 11.07 -2.66 -3.68
C ILE A 189 11.70 -1.65 -2.73
N SER A 190 12.81 -1.02 -3.14
CA SER A 190 13.53 -0.11 -2.25
C SER A 190 14.32 0.99 -2.94
N ASP A 191 14.49 2.08 -2.18
CA ASP A 191 15.46 3.17 -2.42
C ASP A 191 15.24 3.97 -3.72
N LEU A 192 14.06 3.89 -4.31
CA LEU A 192 13.65 4.55 -5.57
C LEU A 192 12.82 5.81 -5.35
N ASN A 193 12.83 6.68 -6.38
CA ASN A 193 11.88 7.76 -6.53
C ASN A 193 10.75 7.33 -7.46
N LEU A 194 9.52 7.32 -6.96
CA LEU A 194 8.31 7.03 -7.71
C LEU A 194 7.54 8.34 -7.88
N LEU A 195 7.48 8.84 -9.08
CA LEU A 195 7.01 10.19 -9.34
C LEU A 195 5.83 10.21 -10.30
N ASN A 196 4.94 11.18 -10.06
CA ASN A 196 4.00 11.64 -11.06
C ASN A 196 3.12 10.52 -11.64
N GLN A 197 2.68 9.59 -10.77
CA GLN A 197 1.76 8.53 -11.16
C GLN A 197 0.45 9.11 -11.69
N SER A 198 -0.10 8.51 -12.73
CA SER A 198 -1.37 8.98 -13.33
C SER A 198 -2.60 8.56 -12.54
N VAL A 199 -2.48 7.50 -11.73
CA VAL A 199 -3.49 6.98 -10.79
C VAL A 199 -2.72 6.30 -9.64
N TRP A 200 -3.15 5.26 -9.00
CA TRP A 200 -2.42 4.54 -7.93
C TRP A 200 -0.96 4.29 -8.29
N CYS A 201 -0.04 4.59 -7.37
CA CYS A 201 1.39 4.42 -7.60
C CYS A 201 1.82 2.95 -7.48
N LEU A 202 1.83 2.40 -6.28
CA LEU A 202 2.23 1.01 -6.05
C LEU A 202 1.02 0.18 -5.58
N HIS A 203 0.53 -0.71 -6.42
CA HIS A 203 -0.55 -1.65 -6.10
C HIS A 203 0.01 -3.03 -5.77
N ILE A 204 -0.22 -3.50 -4.54
CA ILE A 204 0.19 -4.81 -4.03
C ILE A 204 -1.05 -5.68 -3.90
N LEU A 205 -1.34 -6.46 -4.94
CA LEU A 205 -2.56 -7.25 -5.10
C LEU A 205 -2.28 -8.74 -4.91
N TYR A 206 -2.98 -9.40 -3.98
CA TYR A 206 -2.85 -10.84 -3.75
C TYR A 206 -1.45 -11.33 -3.40
N CYS A 207 -0.61 -10.46 -2.86
CA CYS A 207 0.79 -10.77 -2.59
C CYS A 207 1.00 -11.30 -1.17
N LYS A 208 2.15 -11.92 -0.96
CA LYS A 208 2.62 -12.39 0.33
C LYS A 208 4.11 -12.10 0.51
N ASP A 209 4.52 -11.74 1.74
CA ASP A 209 5.92 -11.47 2.09
C ASP A 209 6.52 -10.35 1.20
N VAL A 210 5.95 -9.12 1.28
CA VAL A 210 6.42 -7.96 0.51
C VAL A 210 7.10 -6.95 1.41
N LEU A 211 8.28 -6.50 1.00
CA LEU A 211 9.02 -5.41 1.65
C LEU A 211 9.06 -4.18 0.74
N VAL A 212 8.49 -3.08 1.24
CA VAL A 212 8.58 -1.74 0.63
C VAL A 212 9.43 -0.87 1.55
N LYS A 213 10.56 -0.35 1.04
CA LYS A 213 11.53 0.34 1.88
C LYS A 213 12.08 1.59 1.23
N ASN A 214 12.18 2.69 2.00
CA ASN A 214 12.88 3.93 1.64
C ASN A 214 12.43 4.53 0.28
N LEU A 215 11.18 4.40 -0.09
CA LEU A 215 10.66 5.02 -1.31
C LEU A 215 10.34 6.50 -1.07
N THR A 216 10.63 7.33 -2.07
CA THR A 216 10.07 8.67 -2.18
C THR A 216 8.96 8.66 -3.23
N ILE A 217 7.71 8.85 -2.80
CA ILE A 217 6.53 8.85 -3.69
C ILE A 217 5.94 10.24 -3.75
N ARG A 218 5.84 10.81 -4.94
CA ARG A 218 5.28 12.16 -5.13
C ARG A 218 4.39 12.26 -6.35
N ALA A 219 3.25 12.91 -6.20
CA ALA A 219 2.36 13.27 -7.29
C ALA A 219 1.85 14.70 -7.12
N ALA A 220 1.46 15.34 -8.22
CA ALA A 220 0.78 16.62 -8.14
C ALA A 220 -0.55 16.50 -7.39
N HIS A 221 -0.85 17.47 -6.51
CA HIS A 221 -2.00 17.44 -5.59
C HIS A 221 -3.36 17.65 -6.28
N ASN A 222 -3.39 17.62 -7.60
CA ASN A 222 -4.62 17.71 -8.40
C ASN A 222 -4.83 16.47 -9.31
N ILE A 223 -3.98 15.44 -9.22
CA ILE A 223 -4.16 14.17 -9.92
C ILE A 223 -5.17 13.32 -9.14
N PRO A 224 -6.39 13.06 -9.65
CA PRO A 224 -7.37 12.27 -8.95
C PRO A 224 -6.92 10.82 -8.77
N SER A 225 -7.19 10.24 -7.59
CA SER A 225 -6.85 8.86 -7.24
C SER A 225 -5.37 8.54 -7.40
N SER A 226 -4.50 9.51 -7.08
CA SER A 226 -3.05 9.28 -7.08
C SER A 226 -2.57 8.79 -5.72
N ASP A 227 -3.15 7.68 -5.25
CA ASP A 227 -2.74 7.02 -4.02
C ASP A 227 -1.25 6.63 -4.08
N GLY A 228 -0.58 6.59 -2.93
CA GLY A 228 0.83 6.22 -2.87
C GLY A 228 1.02 4.70 -2.90
N ILE A 229 0.54 3.99 -1.90
CA ILE A 229 0.68 2.53 -1.81
C ILE A 229 -0.68 1.91 -1.47
N ASP A 230 -1.17 1.06 -2.35
CA ASP A 230 -2.40 0.30 -2.18
C ASP A 230 -2.09 -1.16 -1.87
N VAL A 231 -2.39 -1.61 -0.67
CA VAL A 231 -2.26 -3.01 -0.26
C VAL A 231 -3.63 -3.67 -0.35
N ASP A 232 -3.83 -4.56 -1.30
CA ASP A 232 -5.13 -5.18 -1.59
C ASP A 232 -5.08 -6.70 -1.46
N SER A 233 -5.88 -7.26 -0.56
CA SER A 233 -6.02 -8.71 -0.33
C SER A 233 -4.67 -9.44 -0.17
N SER A 234 -3.74 -8.83 0.56
CA SER A 234 -2.34 -9.25 0.68
C SER A 234 -1.93 -9.51 2.14
N ASN A 235 -0.92 -10.35 2.33
CA ASN A 235 -0.52 -10.85 3.65
C ASN A 235 0.98 -10.66 3.92
N LYS A 236 1.35 -10.32 5.15
CA LYS A 236 2.74 -10.09 5.58
C LYS A 236 3.45 -9.01 4.76
N ILE A 237 2.90 -7.81 4.79
CA ILE A 237 3.43 -6.65 4.09
C ILE A 237 4.15 -5.75 5.07
N THR A 238 5.37 -5.34 4.75
CA THR A 238 6.16 -4.37 5.52
C THR A 238 6.46 -3.15 4.67
N ILE A 239 6.03 -1.97 5.14
CA ILE A 239 6.31 -0.68 4.53
C ILE A 239 7.12 0.14 5.55
N THR A 240 8.32 0.55 5.17
CA THR A 240 9.22 1.23 6.12
C THR A 240 10.08 2.32 5.48
N GLY A 241 10.24 3.44 6.19
CA GLY A 241 11.15 4.52 5.78
C GLY A 241 10.71 5.31 4.55
N CYS A 242 9.45 5.20 4.14
CA CYS A 242 8.94 5.87 2.94
C CYS A 242 8.51 7.30 3.24
N PHE A 243 8.74 8.20 2.27
CA PHE A 243 8.13 9.52 2.21
C PHE A 243 7.06 9.52 1.11
N ILE A 244 5.83 9.93 1.44
CA ILE A 244 4.69 9.89 0.52
C ILE A 244 3.94 11.22 0.56
N ASP A 245 3.85 11.87 -0.61
CA ASP A 245 3.21 13.18 -0.82
C ASP A 245 2.39 13.13 -2.12
N VAL A 246 1.08 12.96 -2.00
CA VAL A 246 0.18 12.60 -3.12
C VAL A 246 -1.18 13.27 -2.97
N ASN A 247 -2.04 13.21 -3.98
CA ASN A 247 -3.36 13.84 -3.90
C ASN A 247 -4.40 13.00 -3.14
N ASP A 248 -4.31 11.67 -3.16
CA ASP A 248 -5.27 10.79 -2.47
C ASP A 248 -4.62 10.15 -1.21
N ASP A 249 -4.98 8.94 -0.80
CA ASP A 249 -4.41 8.33 0.40
C ASP A 249 -2.92 8.01 0.23
N CYS A 250 -2.08 8.37 1.20
CA CYS A 250 -0.66 8.02 1.14
C CYS A 250 -0.45 6.50 1.16
N ILE A 251 -1.14 5.80 2.06
CA ILE A 251 -1.24 4.34 2.08
C ILE A 251 -2.70 3.96 2.26
N SER A 252 -3.21 3.07 1.39
CA SER A 252 -4.57 2.56 1.49
C SER A 252 -4.56 1.04 1.58
N ILE A 253 -5.19 0.49 2.61
CA ILE A 253 -5.32 -0.96 2.82
C ILE A 253 -6.72 -1.37 2.41
N LYS A 254 -6.82 -2.27 1.45
CA LYS A 254 -8.03 -2.66 0.74
C LYS A 254 -8.17 -4.18 0.71
N SER A 255 -9.38 -4.68 0.45
CA SER A 255 -9.64 -6.13 0.33
C SER A 255 -10.85 -6.44 -0.55
N GLY A 256 -10.96 -5.74 -1.67
CA GLY A 256 -12.07 -5.91 -2.59
C GLY A 256 -13.37 -5.22 -2.16
N LYS A 257 -14.31 -5.08 -3.07
CA LYS A 257 -15.57 -4.40 -2.79
C LYS A 257 -16.80 -5.19 -3.23
N ASN A 258 -17.88 -5.04 -2.47
CA ASN A 258 -19.22 -5.57 -2.75
C ASN A 258 -19.19 -7.10 -3.06
N ALA A 259 -20.09 -7.58 -3.89
CA ALA A 259 -20.19 -9.00 -4.25
C ALA A 259 -18.89 -9.58 -4.82
N SER A 260 -18.15 -8.81 -5.64
CA SER A 260 -16.86 -9.25 -6.19
C SER A 260 -15.83 -9.50 -5.09
N GLY A 261 -15.71 -8.55 -4.15
CA GLY A 261 -14.78 -8.73 -3.02
C GLY A 261 -15.20 -9.84 -2.06
N LEU A 262 -16.51 -10.04 -1.85
CA LEU A 262 -17.04 -11.13 -1.02
C LEU A 262 -16.81 -12.50 -1.67
N LEU A 263 -16.95 -12.61 -2.99
CA LEU A 263 -16.68 -13.85 -3.71
C LEU A 263 -15.21 -14.28 -3.58
N VAL A 264 -14.28 -13.34 -3.72
CA VAL A 264 -12.85 -13.60 -3.53
C VAL A 264 -12.52 -13.90 -2.07
N ASN A 265 -13.17 -13.19 -1.13
CA ASN A 265 -13.07 -13.37 0.32
C ASN A 265 -11.63 -13.52 0.83
N ARG A 266 -10.73 -12.66 0.36
CA ARG A 266 -9.31 -12.66 0.74
C ARG A 266 -8.97 -11.37 1.50
N PRO A 267 -8.58 -11.47 2.78
CA PRO A 267 -8.28 -10.30 3.60
C PRO A 267 -6.93 -9.67 3.25
N SER A 268 -6.77 -8.40 3.65
CA SER A 268 -5.47 -7.79 3.86
C SER A 268 -5.09 -7.92 5.33
N GLU A 269 -3.97 -8.60 5.61
CA GLU A 269 -3.62 -8.92 6.99
C GLU A 269 -2.11 -8.98 7.27
N ASN A 270 -1.76 -8.87 8.56
CA ASN A 270 -0.37 -8.93 9.04
C ASN A 270 0.49 -7.84 8.37
N ILE A 271 0.00 -6.59 8.40
CA ILE A 271 0.61 -5.46 7.73
C ILE A 271 1.32 -4.59 8.78
N ARG A 272 2.53 -4.18 8.47
CA ARG A 272 3.33 -3.28 9.29
C ARG A 272 3.76 -2.06 8.49
N VAL A 273 3.38 -0.88 8.96
CA VAL A 273 3.83 0.42 8.44
C VAL A 273 4.66 1.09 9.53
N THR A 274 5.91 1.44 9.24
CA THR A 274 6.78 2.05 10.27
C THR A 274 7.78 3.04 9.70
N LYS A 275 8.14 4.06 10.50
CA LYS A 275 9.15 5.07 10.13
C LYS A 275 8.85 5.78 8.82
N CYS A 276 7.56 5.91 8.46
CA CYS A 276 7.13 6.62 7.27
C CYS A 276 6.78 8.07 7.61
N ARG A 277 6.92 8.94 6.61
CA ARG A 277 6.53 10.33 6.67
C ARG A 277 5.50 10.62 5.59
N PHE A 278 4.37 11.16 5.99
CA PHE A 278 3.25 11.47 5.09
C PHE A 278 3.16 12.98 4.90
N GLY A 279 3.26 13.44 3.66
CA GLY A 279 3.04 14.80 3.25
C GLY A 279 1.56 15.09 3.02
N TYR A 280 1.26 15.81 1.94
CA TYR A 280 -0.10 16.02 1.49
C TYR A 280 -0.79 14.69 1.17
N GLY A 281 -2.11 14.63 1.38
CA GLY A 281 -2.92 13.46 1.06
C GLY A 281 -4.30 13.52 1.72
N HIS A 282 -5.24 12.74 1.20
CA HIS A 282 -6.54 12.58 1.83
C HIS A 282 -6.44 11.75 3.12
N GLY A 283 -5.52 10.78 3.18
CA GLY A 283 -5.23 9.97 4.36
C GLY A 283 -3.74 9.69 4.51
N GLY A 284 -3.25 9.58 5.75
CA GLY A 284 -1.90 9.04 6.01
C GLY A 284 -1.88 7.54 5.79
N VAL A 285 -2.64 6.80 6.61
CA VAL A 285 -2.94 5.38 6.40
C VAL A 285 -4.43 5.16 6.51
N ALA A 286 -5.05 4.74 5.42
CA ALA A 286 -6.49 4.51 5.31
C ALA A 286 -6.83 3.02 5.28
N MET A 287 -7.86 2.60 6.04
CA MET A 287 -8.52 1.31 5.91
C MET A 287 -9.71 1.48 4.97
N GLY A 288 -9.65 0.88 3.80
CA GLY A 288 -10.72 0.95 2.80
C GLY A 288 -10.53 2.05 1.74
N SER A 289 -11.62 2.33 1.00
CA SER A 289 -13.04 1.98 1.17
C SER A 289 -13.43 0.55 0.75
N GLU A 290 -12.57 -0.20 0.11
CA GLU A 290 -12.79 -1.58 -0.31
C GLU A 290 -12.42 -2.52 0.86
N THR A 291 -13.42 -3.01 1.60
CA THR A 291 -13.21 -3.79 2.84
C THR A 291 -13.86 -5.17 2.85
N SER A 292 -14.40 -5.62 1.69
CA SER A 292 -15.26 -6.80 1.64
C SER A 292 -14.58 -8.10 2.05
N GLY A 293 -13.29 -8.28 1.77
CA GLY A 293 -12.51 -9.43 2.20
C GLY A 293 -11.98 -9.34 3.65
N GLY A 294 -12.17 -8.18 4.30
CA GLY A 294 -11.67 -7.90 5.64
C GLY A 294 -10.25 -7.32 5.68
N ILE A 295 -9.95 -6.58 6.76
CA ILE A 295 -8.64 -5.98 7.04
C ILE A 295 -8.32 -6.27 8.51
N ARG A 296 -7.19 -6.91 8.80
CA ARG A 296 -6.87 -7.28 10.19
C ARG A 296 -5.38 -7.34 10.50
N ASN A 297 -5.06 -7.21 11.80
CA ASN A 297 -3.69 -7.29 12.30
C ASN A 297 -2.76 -6.27 11.62
N VAL A 298 -3.13 -4.99 11.65
CA VAL A 298 -2.35 -3.90 11.07
C VAL A 298 -1.71 -3.06 12.16
N ILE A 299 -0.42 -2.82 12.05
CA ILE A 299 0.34 -1.97 12.98
C ILE A 299 0.99 -0.84 12.22
N ILE A 300 0.59 0.39 12.54
CA ILE A 300 1.19 1.62 12.06
C ILE A 300 1.97 2.24 13.22
N SER A 301 3.28 2.49 13.04
CA SER A 301 4.10 2.93 14.16
C SER A 301 5.24 3.87 13.77
N ASN A 302 5.56 4.81 14.69
CA ASN A 302 6.71 5.71 14.53
C ASN A 302 6.65 6.49 13.21
N CYS A 303 5.47 7.01 12.86
CA CYS A 303 5.25 7.77 11.64
C CYS A 303 5.00 9.25 11.95
N GLU A 304 5.35 10.08 10.99
CA GLU A 304 5.16 11.52 11.04
C GLU A 304 4.22 11.97 9.93
N VAL A 305 3.41 12.96 10.23
CA VAL A 305 2.47 13.57 9.28
C VAL A 305 2.78 15.05 9.19
N ASP A 306 3.13 15.50 8.00
CA ASP A 306 3.38 16.90 7.71
C ASP A 306 2.07 17.70 7.56
N SER A 307 2.20 19.00 7.30
CA SER A 307 1.04 19.84 7.00
C SER A 307 0.39 19.47 5.66
N GLY A 308 -0.92 19.67 5.57
CA GLY A 308 -1.69 19.46 4.34
C GLY A 308 -2.37 18.09 4.21
N ASN A 309 -2.14 17.17 5.13
CA ASN A 309 -2.87 15.91 5.17
C ASN A 309 -4.30 16.14 5.69
N TRP A 310 -5.31 15.51 5.04
CA TRP A 310 -6.69 15.68 5.48
C TRP A 310 -6.99 14.92 6.77
N ALA A 311 -6.75 13.59 6.77
CA ALA A 311 -7.00 12.72 7.93
C ALA A 311 -5.94 11.61 8.03
N PRO A 312 -4.88 11.80 8.82
CA PRO A 312 -3.80 10.82 8.98
C PRO A 312 -4.27 9.41 9.33
N ILE A 313 -5.33 9.31 10.12
CA ILE A 313 -5.93 8.06 10.60
C ILE A 313 -7.33 7.98 10.02
N ARG A 314 -7.53 7.06 9.08
CA ARG A 314 -8.73 7.03 8.27
C ARG A 314 -9.32 5.64 8.12
N PHE A 315 -10.64 5.52 8.32
CA PHE A 315 -11.41 4.29 8.10
C PHE A 315 -12.62 4.62 7.24
N LYS A 316 -12.72 3.96 6.10
CA LYS A 316 -13.77 4.17 5.11
C LYS A 316 -14.40 2.83 4.77
N THR A 317 -15.69 2.69 4.99
CA THR A 317 -16.48 1.56 4.50
C THR A 317 -17.93 1.98 4.24
N GLN A 318 -18.74 1.10 3.73
CA GLN A 318 -20.16 1.38 3.51
C GLN A 318 -20.99 0.10 3.64
N PRO A 319 -22.32 0.20 3.82
CA PRO A 319 -23.18 -0.96 4.07
C PRO A 319 -23.07 -2.08 3.05
N SER A 320 -22.70 -1.79 1.81
CA SER A 320 -22.56 -2.80 0.74
C SER A 320 -21.26 -3.60 0.78
N ARG A 321 -20.32 -3.26 1.67
CA ARG A 321 -18.98 -3.88 1.71
C ARG A 321 -18.96 -5.21 2.47
N SER A 322 -19.76 -5.35 3.53
CA SER A 322 -19.52 -6.41 4.53
C SER A 322 -18.07 -6.34 5.06
N GLY A 323 -17.49 -7.48 5.37
CA GLY A 323 -16.10 -7.57 5.83
C GLY A 323 -15.90 -7.08 7.26
N VAL A 324 -14.76 -7.46 7.83
CA VAL A 324 -14.39 -7.09 9.20
C VAL A 324 -13.07 -6.34 9.19
N VAL A 325 -13.06 -5.13 9.73
CA VAL A 325 -11.85 -4.33 9.97
C VAL A 325 -11.54 -4.39 11.46
N GLU A 326 -10.47 -5.09 11.84
CA GLU A 326 -10.19 -5.34 13.25
C GLU A 326 -8.70 -5.45 13.59
N ASN A 327 -8.38 -5.32 14.88
CA ASN A 327 -7.03 -5.46 15.40
C ASN A 327 -6.05 -4.46 14.75
N ILE A 328 -6.43 -3.19 14.74
CA ILE A 328 -5.64 -2.11 14.13
C ILE A 328 -4.99 -1.28 15.24
N VAL A 329 -3.69 -1.05 15.13
CA VAL A 329 -2.93 -0.26 16.11
C VAL A 329 -2.17 0.87 15.42
N TYR A 330 -2.45 2.10 15.84
CA TYR A 330 -1.62 3.26 15.53
C TYR A 330 -0.81 3.61 16.79
N ARG A 331 0.52 3.64 16.67
CA ARG A 331 1.43 3.86 17.79
C ARG A 331 2.51 4.88 17.45
N ASN A 332 2.75 5.85 18.35
CA ASN A 332 3.77 6.87 18.17
C ASN A 332 3.60 7.61 16.84
N ILE A 333 2.43 8.21 16.64
CA ILE A 333 2.10 9.01 15.45
C ILE A 333 2.21 10.49 15.84
N ARG A 334 3.03 11.24 15.13
CA ARG A 334 3.19 12.68 15.32
C ARG A 334 2.56 13.43 14.15
N ILE A 335 1.55 14.22 14.43
CA ILE A 335 0.82 15.04 13.46
C ILE A 335 1.29 16.48 13.61
N LYS A 336 1.94 17.03 12.59
CA LYS A 336 2.40 18.42 12.63
C LYS A 336 1.20 19.37 12.49
N ASP A 337 0.40 19.14 11.45
CA ASP A 337 -0.84 19.87 11.17
C ASP A 337 -1.69 19.06 10.18
N ALA A 338 -2.97 18.87 10.49
CA ALA A 338 -3.91 18.17 9.63
C ALA A 338 -5.31 18.75 9.76
N LYS A 339 -6.20 18.46 8.83
CA LYS A 339 -7.59 18.90 8.92
C LYS A 339 -8.29 18.21 10.09
N GLN A 340 -8.11 16.91 10.25
CA GLN A 340 -8.63 16.14 11.40
C GLN A 340 -7.69 14.99 11.77
N ALA A 341 -7.68 14.61 13.07
CA ALA A 341 -6.82 13.53 13.52
C ALA A 341 -7.42 12.15 13.16
N PHE A 342 -8.71 11.98 13.37
CA PHE A 342 -9.43 10.70 13.25
C PHE A 342 -10.63 10.87 12.31
N GLU A 343 -10.71 10.02 11.29
CA GLU A 343 -11.87 9.95 10.40
C GLU A 343 -12.32 8.49 10.28
N PHE A 344 -13.48 8.19 10.86
CA PHE A 344 -14.17 6.91 10.69
C PHE A 344 -15.52 7.19 10.06
N ASN A 345 -15.76 6.59 8.92
CA ASN A 345 -17.02 6.75 8.20
C ASN A 345 -17.47 5.41 7.61
N MET A 346 -18.47 4.80 8.23
CA MET A 346 -19.07 3.56 7.74
C MET A 346 -20.23 3.80 6.76
N GLU A 347 -20.58 5.04 6.48
CA GLU A 347 -21.50 5.46 5.42
C GLU A 347 -20.75 6.18 4.29
N TRP A 348 -19.53 5.71 3.98
CA TRP A 348 -18.68 6.32 2.96
C TRP A 348 -19.35 6.28 1.60
N ARG A 349 -19.68 7.44 1.06
CA ARG A 349 -20.35 7.57 -0.24
C ARG A 349 -19.35 8.11 -1.26
N MET A 350 -19.13 7.31 -2.28
CA MET A 350 -18.40 7.74 -3.47
C MET A 350 -19.38 8.06 -4.61
N VAL A 351 -18.86 8.18 -5.82
CA VAL A 351 -19.65 8.46 -7.02
C VAL A 351 -20.75 7.39 -7.20
N PRO A 352 -22.02 7.76 -7.43
CA PRO A 352 -23.11 6.84 -7.75
C PRO A 352 -22.81 5.94 -8.97
N PRO A 353 -23.40 4.74 -9.08
CA PRO A 353 -24.44 4.22 -8.20
C PRO A 353 -23.85 3.64 -6.91
N ILE A 354 -24.56 3.86 -5.81
CA ILE A 354 -24.27 3.22 -4.54
C ILE A 354 -24.92 1.85 -4.56
N ALA A 355 -24.13 0.80 -4.32
CA ALA A 355 -24.66 -0.55 -4.21
C ALA A 355 -25.58 -0.65 -2.99
N PRO A 356 -26.65 -1.48 -3.04
CA PRO A 356 -27.49 -1.71 -1.89
C PRO A 356 -26.68 -2.31 -0.73
N PRO A 357 -27.17 -2.19 0.52
CA PRO A 357 -26.56 -2.85 1.66
C PRO A 357 -26.38 -4.35 1.40
N ALA A 358 -25.27 -4.91 1.86
CA ALA A 358 -25.08 -6.35 1.86
C ALA A 358 -25.94 -7.00 2.95
N GLU A 359 -26.19 -8.30 2.84
CA GLU A 359 -26.92 -9.09 3.83
C GLU A 359 -26.25 -9.00 5.21
N VAL A 360 -24.91 -9.03 5.25
CA VAL A 360 -24.13 -8.82 6.48
C VAL A 360 -23.43 -7.46 6.38
N LEU A 361 -23.71 -6.58 7.35
CA LEU A 361 -23.10 -5.26 7.40
C LEU A 361 -21.60 -5.35 7.75
N PRO A 362 -20.78 -4.37 7.31
CA PRO A 362 -19.37 -4.30 7.69
C PRO A 362 -19.21 -4.09 9.19
N VAL A 363 -18.15 -4.65 9.75
CA VAL A 363 -17.80 -4.52 11.18
C VAL A 363 -16.47 -3.81 11.33
N VAL A 364 -16.40 -2.81 12.23
CA VAL A 364 -15.15 -2.12 12.60
C VAL A 364 -14.98 -2.23 14.11
N ARG A 365 -13.90 -2.89 14.58
CA ARG A 365 -13.68 -3.14 16.00
C ARG A 365 -12.23 -3.33 16.41
N ASN A 366 -11.97 -3.25 17.72
CA ASN A 366 -10.65 -3.46 18.34
C ASN A 366 -9.56 -2.57 17.73
N ILE A 367 -9.75 -1.26 17.87
CA ILE A 367 -8.84 -0.24 17.36
C ILE A 367 -8.12 0.44 18.52
N ARG A 368 -6.81 0.59 18.45
CA ARG A 368 -6.01 1.22 19.50
C ARG A 368 -5.17 2.36 18.96
N PHE A 369 -5.25 3.50 19.64
CA PHE A 369 -4.40 4.66 19.42
C PHE A 369 -3.48 4.84 20.62
N ILE A 370 -2.17 4.76 20.40
CA ILE A 370 -1.17 4.79 21.46
C ILE A 370 -0.14 5.88 21.14
N ASN A 371 0.00 6.89 22.01
CA ASN A 371 0.92 8.02 21.82
C ASN A 371 0.70 8.71 20.45
N VAL A 372 -0.55 9.07 20.13
CA VAL A 372 -0.87 9.95 18.99
C VAL A 372 -0.82 11.37 19.49
N SER A 373 -0.08 12.24 18.83
CA SER A 373 0.09 13.62 19.26
C SER A 373 0.16 14.59 18.10
N GLY A 374 -0.24 15.86 18.35
CA GLY A 374 -0.08 16.93 17.38
C GLY A 374 -1.20 17.95 17.38
N ASN A 375 -1.28 18.69 16.25
CA ASN A 375 -2.23 19.79 16.08
C ASN A 375 -3.15 19.51 14.89
N VAL A 376 -4.42 19.81 15.02
CA VAL A 376 -5.43 19.61 13.97
C VAL A 376 -6.51 20.68 14.02
N ALA A 377 -7.24 20.89 12.92
CA ALA A 377 -8.40 21.76 12.97
C ALA A 377 -9.57 21.09 13.72
N TYR A 378 -9.77 19.80 13.54
CA TYR A 378 -10.81 19.02 14.23
C TYR A 378 -10.20 17.78 14.86
N LEU A 379 -10.64 17.38 16.06
CA LEU A 379 -10.29 16.05 16.56
C LEU A 379 -10.79 14.97 15.60
N GLY A 380 -11.96 15.16 14.99
CA GLY A 380 -12.44 14.32 13.90
C GLY A 380 -13.87 13.80 14.08
N VAL A 381 -14.12 12.67 13.42
CA VAL A 381 -15.42 11.99 13.44
C VAL A 381 -15.22 10.47 13.59
N ILE A 382 -16.06 9.85 14.40
CA ILE A 382 -16.23 8.39 14.47
C ILE A 382 -17.70 8.08 14.24
N HIS A 383 -18.04 7.70 13.01
CA HIS A 383 -19.41 7.45 12.56
C HIS A 383 -19.57 6.00 12.13
N GLY A 384 -20.27 5.23 12.97
CA GLY A 384 -20.65 3.85 12.72
C GLY A 384 -22.01 3.72 12.04
N LEU A 385 -22.50 2.49 11.89
CA LEU A 385 -23.86 2.21 11.44
C LEU A 385 -24.76 1.91 12.64
N LYS A 386 -26.04 2.26 12.57
CA LYS A 386 -27.01 1.99 13.64
C LYS A 386 -27.04 0.51 14.00
N ASP A 387 -27.07 -0.37 13.00
CA ASP A 387 -27.17 -1.81 13.18
C ASP A 387 -25.81 -2.53 13.20
N SER A 388 -24.71 -1.80 12.97
CA SER A 388 -23.33 -2.29 13.11
C SER A 388 -22.44 -1.14 13.63
N PRO A 389 -22.53 -0.84 14.94
CA PRO A 389 -21.76 0.24 15.54
C PRO A 389 -20.26 -0.09 15.54
N ILE A 390 -19.43 0.96 15.51
CA ILE A 390 -17.98 0.82 15.74
C ILE A 390 -17.75 0.45 17.20
N THR A 391 -16.98 -0.59 17.50
CA THR A 391 -16.79 -1.08 18.86
C THR A 391 -15.33 -1.19 19.27
N ASP A 392 -15.10 -1.17 20.59
CA ASP A 392 -13.81 -1.48 21.19
C ASP A 392 -12.67 -0.59 20.71
N VAL A 393 -12.89 0.73 20.76
CA VAL A 393 -11.88 1.73 20.41
C VAL A 393 -11.23 2.27 21.67
N LYS A 394 -9.89 2.27 21.73
CA LYS A 394 -9.16 2.73 22.90
C LYS A 394 -8.09 3.76 22.55
N PHE A 395 -8.12 4.88 23.30
CA PHE A 395 -7.09 5.91 23.28
C PHE A 395 -6.17 5.73 24.48
N ILE A 396 -4.86 5.73 24.24
CA ILE A 396 -3.83 5.52 25.27
C ILE A 396 -2.75 6.59 25.11
N ARG A 397 -2.66 7.51 26.06
CA ARG A 397 -1.70 8.62 26.08
C ARG A 397 -1.69 9.44 24.79
N CYS A 398 -2.85 9.72 24.21
CA CYS A 398 -2.99 10.54 23.02
C CYS A 398 -3.11 12.01 23.43
N LYS A 399 -2.24 12.89 22.91
CA LYS A 399 -2.23 14.32 23.21
C LYS A 399 -2.41 15.13 21.92
N VAL A 400 -3.62 15.67 21.69
CA VAL A 400 -3.98 16.38 20.46
C VAL A 400 -4.60 17.73 20.79
N SER A 401 -4.08 18.80 20.20
CA SER A 401 -4.68 20.14 20.25
C SER A 401 -5.53 20.36 19.00
N ALA A 402 -6.76 20.85 19.18
CA ALA A 402 -7.73 21.05 18.11
C ALA A 402 -8.56 22.31 18.30
N GLN A 403 -9.12 22.86 17.21
CA GLN A 403 -10.12 23.92 17.31
C GLN A 403 -11.47 23.34 17.78
N LYS A 404 -11.89 22.20 17.21
CA LYS A 404 -13.16 21.54 17.53
C LYS A 404 -12.98 20.10 17.98
N GLY A 405 -13.94 19.58 18.75
CA GLY A 405 -13.92 18.26 19.34
C GLY A 405 -14.12 17.10 18.38
N LEU A 406 -14.22 15.90 18.96
CA LEU A 406 -14.50 14.63 18.29
C LEU A 406 -16.02 14.40 18.28
N THR A 407 -16.59 14.30 17.09
CA THR A 407 -18.00 13.90 16.92
C THR A 407 -18.09 12.40 16.86
N VAL A 408 -18.99 11.80 17.63
CA VAL A 408 -19.18 10.35 17.69
C VAL A 408 -20.64 9.99 17.49
N ASP A 409 -20.91 8.97 16.69
CA ASP A 409 -22.24 8.48 16.40
C ASP A 409 -22.19 6.97 16.11
N ASN A 410 -23.21 6.24 16.58
CA ASN A 410 -23.29 4.78 16.43
C ASN A 410 -22.01 4.06 16.85
N VAL A 411 -21.60 4.26 18.10
CA VAL A 411 -20.39 3.70 18.69
C VAL A 411 -20.71 2.96 19.99
N ARG A 412 -19.91 1.93 20.32
CA ARG A 412 -20.05 1.18 21.57
C ARG A 412 -18.69 0.84 22.14
N ASN A 413 -18.56 0.85 23.48
CA ASN A 413 -17.32 0.50 24.19
C ASN A 413 -16.09 1.27 23.71
N ILE A 414 -16.17 2.62 23.78
CA ILE A 414 -15.03 3.49 23.47
C ILE A 414 -14.42 4.03 24.75
N ASP A 415 -13.13 3.79 24.96
CA ASP A 415 -12.35 4.30 26.09
C ASP A 415 -11.60 5.58 25.70
N TYR A 416 -12.15 6.73 26.13
CA TYR A 416 -11.54 8.06 25.93
C TYR A 416 -10.61 8.48 27.06
N SER A 417 -10.41 7.68 28.10
CA SER A 417 -9.65 8.09 29.32
C SER A 417 -8.22 8.53 29.00
N GLY A 418 -7.60 7.94 28.00
CA GLY A 418 -6.27 8.30 27.53
C GLY A 418 -6.23 9.36 26.41
N LEU A 419 -7.34 9.99 26.06
CA LEU A 419 -7.39 11.08 25.09
C LEU A 419 -7.26 12.43 25.80
N LEU A 420 -6.07 12.96 25.90
CA LEU A 420 -5.75 14.27 26.44
C LEU A 420 -5.87 15.33 25.33
N ALA A 421 -7.09 15.74 25.03
CA ALA A 421 -7.35 16.71 23.98
C ALA A 421 -7.57 18.11 24.57
N GLU A 422 -6.88 19.09 24.00
CA GLU A 422 -7.10 20.51 24.21
C GLU A 422 -7.97 21.03 23.07
N VAL A 423 -9.25 21.37 23.37
CA VAL A 423 -10.23 21.85 22.39
C VAL A 423 -10.56 23.30 22.69
N LYS A 424 -10.36 24.17 21.68
CA LYS A 424 -10.61 25.63 21.89
C LYS A 424 -12.08 26.00 21.84
N GLU A 425 -12.87 25.30 21.02
CA GLU A 425 -14.29 25.61 20.81
C GLU A 425 -15.17 24.40 21.10
N GLY A 426 -16.09 24.55 22.03
CA GLY A 426 -17.11 23.54 22.35
C GLY A 426 -16.62 22.38 23.23
N LYS A 427 -17.30 21.23 23.12
CA LYS A 427 -17.02 20.04 23.92
C LYS A 427 -15.94 19.18 23.26
N LYS A 428 -15.12 18.52 24.07
CA LYS A 428 -14.12 17.54 23.61
C LYS A 428 -14.76 16.36 22.86
N ILE A 429 -15.85 15.83 23.40
CA ILE A 429 -16.65 14.75 22.79
C ILE A 429 -18.06 15.25 22.56
N ILE A 430 -18.55 15.05 21.34
CA ILE A 430 -19.89 15.45 20.89
C ILE A 430 -20.61 14.18 20.45
N ASN A 431 -21.54 13.68 21.27
CA ASN A 431 -22.39 12.55 20.93
C ASN A 431 -23.57 13.04 20.07
N LYS A 432 -23.86 12.34 18.99
CA LYS A 432 -25.04 12.55 18.13
C LYS A 432 -26.06 11.45 18.32
#